data_5b0de75a7461e6f80e9035760ab1c835
#
_entry.id   5b0de75a7461e6f80e9035760ab1c835
#
_cell.length_a   1.000
_cell.length_b   1.000
_cell.length_c   1.000
_cell.angle_alpha   90.00
_cell.angle_beta   90.00
_cell.angle_gamma   90.00
#
_symmetry.space_group_name_H-M   'P 1'
#
loop_
_entity.id
_entity.type
_entity.pdbx_description
1 polymer ?
#
loop_
_entity_poly.entity_id
_entity_poly.type
_entity_poly.pdbx_seq_one_letter_code
_entity_poly.pdbx_strand_id
1 'polypeptide(L)'
;VRGVQSWDVGTSVKHYAANNQEYRRMTCSSDMSERTLREIYLAPFETIVKEARPWTLMCSYNKLNGVFASENPHTLTEILRDEWGFDGYVMSDWGAVNDRVKGLAAGLELEMPSSNGVRDAQIVAVKDGSLDEAVLDKAVARILNIVFRYADVQHPEAKFDRAAHHALAAELEKECAVLLQNKGALPLARAAKIAYIGGFAEKPRYQGG
;
A
#
# COMPACT_ATOMS: atom_id res chain seq x y z
N VAL A 1 -9.56 5.64 -4.79
CA VAL A 1 -10.30 4.80 -3.83
C VAL A 1 -11.76 4.67 -4.26
N ARG A 2 -12.56 5.76 -4.20
CA ARG A 2 -14.00 5.74 -4.51
C ARG A 2 -14.30 5.08 -5.86
N GLY A 3 -13.59 5.43 -6.93
CA GLY A 3 -13.82 4.86 -8.27
C GLY A 3 -13.58 3.34 -8.36
N VAL A 4 -12.61 2.79 -7.63
CA VAL A 4 -12.40 1.34 -7.57
C VAL A 4 -13.48 0.68 -6.70
N GLN A 5 -13.75 1.25 -5.54
CA GLN A 5 -14.73 0.68 -4.60
C GLN A 5 -16.18 0.77 -5.08
N SER A 6 -16.51 1.65 -6.05
CA SER A 6 -17.84 1.66 -6.67
C SER A 6 -18.11 0.44 -7.57
N TRP A 7 -17.11 -0.41 -7.79
CA TRP A 7 -17.21 -1.69 -8.48
C TRP A 7 -17.06 -2.88 -7.53
N ASP A 8 -17.34 -2.66 -6.25
CA ASP A 8 -17.26 -3.67 -5.20
C ASP A 8 -15.88 -4.32 -5.04
N VAL A 9 -14.83 -3.57 -5.40
CA VAL A 9 -13.43 -3.99 -5.25
C VAL A 9 -12.76 -3.16 -4.16
N GLY A 10 -12.28 -3.82 -3.11
CA GLY A 10 -11.56 -3.16 -2.02
C GLY A 10 -10.25 -2.52 -2.48
N THR A 11 -9.88 -1.42 -1.85
CA THR A 11 -8.60 -0.75 -2.09
C THR A 11 -7.70 -0.87 -0.87
N SER A 12 -6.38 -0.97 -1.12
CA SER A 12 -5.35 -0.87 -0.10
C SER A 12 -4.53 0.39 -0.34
N VAL A 13 -4.65 1.36 0.55
CA VAL A 13 -3.94 2.64 0.41
C VAL A 13 -2.56 2.54 1.04
N LYS A 14 -1.54 3.07 0.36
CA LYS A 14 -0.14 2.90 0.78
C LYS A 14 0.75 4.08 0.38
N HIS A 15 1.92 4.23 0.98
CA HIS A 15 2.41 3.47 2.13
C HIS A 15 2.28 4.32 3.40
N TYR A 16 1.63 3.83 4.45
CA TYR A 16 1.33 4.56 5.69
C TYR A 16 2.47 4.35 6.71
N ALA A 17 3.38 5.35 6.96
CA ALA A 17 3.47 6.63 6.32
C ALA A 17 4.95 7.11 6.22
N ALA A 18 5.15 8.19 5.48
CA ALA A 18 6.42 8.94 5.41
C ALA A 18 7.64 8.16 4.87
N ASN A 19 7.44 7.18 3.99
CA ASN A 19 8.52 6.53 3.25
C ASN A 19 8.86 7.32 1.98
N ASN A 20 9.37 8.54 2.15
CA ASN A 20 9.79 9.40 1.04
C ASN A 20 11.25 9.22 0.68
N GLN A 21 12.05 8.62 1.57
CA GLN A 21 13.45 8.30 1.38
C GLN A 21 13.63 6.80 1.12
N GLU A 22 14.00 6.45 -0.12
CA GLU A 22 14.20 5.06 -0.52
C GLU A 22 15.55 4.48 -0.09
N TYR A 23 16.60 5.33 0.03
CA TYR A 23 17.91 4.87 0.50
C TYR A 23 17.80 4.39 1.94
N ARG A 24 18.14 3.12 2.17
CA ARG A 24 18.06 2.45 3.48
C ARG A 24 16.64 2.46 4.09
N ARG A 25 15.60 2.48 3.29
CA ARG A 25 14.19 2.55 3.73
C ARG A 25 13.80 1.51 4.79
N MET A 26 14.43 0.33 4.79
CA MET A 26 14.19 -0.74 5.76
C MET A 26 14.74 -0.44 7.17
N THR A 27 15.56 0.58 7.33
CA THR A 27 16.25 0.88 8.60
C THR A 27 16.29 2.34 8.97
N CYS A 28 16.01 3.25 8.02
CA CYS A 28 16.00 4.69 8.29
C CYS A 28 14.82 5.11 9.16
N SER A 29 14.97 6.23 9.85
CA SER A 29 13.89 6.89 10.59
C SER A 29 13.55 8.21 9.93
N SER A 30 12.26 8.44 9.71
CA SER A 30 11.71 9.73 9.28
C SER A 30 11.31 10.49 10.54
N ASP A 31 12.25 11.34 11.00
CA ASP A 31 12.08 12.07 12.25
C ASP A 31 11.46 13.45 11.99
N MET A 32 10.40 13.77 12.68
CA MET A 32 9.65 15.00 12.48
C MET A 32 8.80 15.37 13.70
N SER A 33 8.39 16.64 13.78
CA SER A 33 7.43 17.07 14.77
C SER A 33 6.05 16.48 14.49
N GLU A 34 5.22 16.37 15.53
CA GLU A 34 3.81 15.93 15.40
C GLU A 34 3.04 16.80 14.40
N ARG A 35 3.27 18.10 14.39
CA ARG A 35 2.67 19.02 13.43
C ARG A 35 3.04 18.66 11.99
N THR A 36 4.31 18.41 11.71
CA THR A 36 4.79 18.02 10.38
C THR A 36 4.20 16.68 9.96
N LEU A 37 4.16 15.71 10.89
CA LEU A 37 3.55 14.41 10.64
C LEU A 37 2.09 14.56 10.21
N ARG A 38 1.28 15.29 10.96
CA ARG A 38 -0.14 15.44 10.70
C ARG A 38 -0.47 16.32 9.50
N GLU A 39 0.20 17.48 9.37
CA GLU A 39 -0.16 18.45 8.33
C GLU A 39 0.39 18.09 6.94
N ILE A 40 1.46 17.29 6.86
CA ILE A 40 2.12 16.95 5.58
C ILE A 40 1.95 15.46 5.25
N TYR A 41 2.43 14.57 6.12
CA TYR A 41 2.55 13.15 5.78
C TYR A 41 1.27 12.35 6.01
N LEU A 42 0.48 12.71 6.99
CA LEU A 42 -0.76 12.03 7.33
C LEU A 42 -2.01 12.68 6.70
N ALA A 43 -1.96 13.95 6.35
CA ALA A 43 -3.11 14.67 5.79
C ALA A 43 -3.80 13.96 4.60
N PRO A 44 -3.08 13.43 3.58
CA PRO A 44 -3.73 12.69 2.51
C PRO A 44 -4.39 11.39 2.99
N PHE A 45 -3.81 10.69 3.96
CA PHE A 45 -4.40 9.48 4.53
C PHE A 45 -5.64 9.80 5.34
N GLU A 46 -5.62 10.85 6.15
CA GLU A 46 -6.78 11.32 6.89
C GLU A 46 -7.97 11.59 5.97
N THR A 47 -7.74 12.37 4.92
CA THR A 47 -8.76 12.65 3.90
C THR A 47 -9.32 11.36 3.28
N ILE A 48 -8.43 10.46 2.88
CA ILE A 48 -8.82 9.20 2.24
C ILE A 48 -9.62 8.30 3.21
N VAL A 49 -9.17 8.18 4.45
CA VAL A 49 -9.86 7.35 5.46
C VAL A 49 -11.22 7.92 5.77
N LYS A 50 -11.32 9.21 6.09
CA LYS A 50 -12.58 9.85 6.49
C LYS A 50 -13.59 9.96 5.34
N GLU A 51 -13.12 10.25 4.13
CA GLU A 51 -14.00 10.54 3.01
C GLU A 51 -14.25 9.37 2.06
N ALA A 52 -13.26 8.49 1.85
CA ALA A 52 -13.35 7.40 0.88
C ALA A 52 -13.40 6.01 1.51
N ARG A 53 -13.12 5.87 2.81
CA ARG A 53 -13.23 4.63 3.59
C ARG A 53 -12.59 3.43 2.88
N PRO A 54 -11.26 3.42 2.68
CA PRO A 54 -10.58 2.30 2.06
C PRO A 54 -10.77 1.04 2.89
N TRP A 55 -10.82 -0.13 2.23
CA TRP A 55 -11.01 -1.40 2.93
C TRP A 55 -9.78 -1.79 3.73
N THR A 56 -8.59 -1.47 3.23
CA THR A 56 -7.33 -1.79 3.89
C THR A 56 -6.31 -0.68 3.70
N LEU A 57 -5.27 -0.68 4.54
CA LEU A 57 -4.07 0.10 4.35
C LEU A 57 -2.84 -0.81 4.37
N MET A 58 -1.74 -0.33 3.79
CA MET A 58 -0.43 -0.97 3.91
C MET A 58 0.52 -0.02 4.64
N CYS A 59 1.14 -0.49 5.73
CA CYS A 59 2.16 0.31 6.43
C CYS A 59 3.45 0.38 5.62
N SER A 60 4.28 1.37 5.90
CA SER A 60 5.58 1.58 5.26
C SER A 60 6.71 0.82 5.96
N TYR A 61 7.90 0.82 5.33
CA TYR A 61 9.10 0.14 5.85
C TYR A 61 9.81 0.90 6.96
N ASN A 62 9.83 2.23 6.85
CA ASN A 62 10.65 3.11 7.66
C ASN A 62 10.18 3.19 9.12
N LYS A 63 11.06 3.71 9.95
CA LYS A 63 10.67 4.19 11.27
C LYS A 63 10.06 5.58 11.18
N LEU A 64 9.18 5.88 12.10
CA LEU A 64 8.66 7.21 12.40
C LEU A 64 9.09 7.58 13.81
N ASN A 65 9.93 8.61 13.94
CA ASN A 65 10.47 9.02 15.23
C ASN A 65 11.07 7.85 16.03
N GLY A 66 11.84 6.99 15.35
CA GLY A 66 12.53 5.85 15.96
C GLY A 66 11.75 4.54 16.05
N VAL A 67 10.42 4.54 15.81
CA VAL A 67 9.56 3.35 15.89
C VAL A 67 9.17 2.90 14.48
N PHE A 68 9.32 1.61 14.14
CA PHE A 68 8.89 1.09 12.85
C PHE A 68 7.41 1.35 12.60
N ALA A 69 7.06 1.74 11.38
CA ALA A 69 5.67 2.02 11.00
C ALA A 69 4.74 0.82 11.24
N SER A 70 5.28 -0.41 11.12
CA SER A 70 4.57 -1.66 11.41
C SER A 70 4.33 -1.93 12.91
N GLU A 71 4.99 -1.19 13.80
CA GLU A 71 5.00 -1.41 15.25
C GLU A 71 4.61 -0.15 16.04
N ASN A 72 4.07 0.86 15.36
CA ASN A 72 3.83 2.18 15.93
C ASN A 72 2.37 2.33 16.39
N PRO A 73 2.08 2.22 17.70
CA PRO A 73 0.72 2.33 18.21
C PRO A 73 0.15 3.75 18.02
N HIS A 74 1.00 4.79 18.05
CA HIS A 74 0.55 6.16 17.83
C HIS A 74 -0.08 6.33 16.45
N THR A 75 0.56 5.82 15.40
CA THR A 75 0.02 5.95 14.04
C THR A 75 -1.05 4.90 13.73
N LEU A 76 -0.85 3.63 14.12
CA LEU A 76 -1.74 2.52 13.73
C LEU A 76 -3.02 2.45 14.56
N THR A 77 -2.97 2.86 15.82
CA THR A 77 -4.14 2.79 16.72
C THR A 77 -4.66 4.18 17.04
N GLU A 78 -3.87 5.02 17.73
CA GLU A 78 -4.37 6.32 18.23
C GLU A 78 -4.88 7.20 17.09
N ILE A 79 -4.05 7.45 16.07
CA ILE A 79 -4.43 8.33 14.95
C ILE A 79 -5.38 7.62 13.98
N LEU A 80 -4.96 6.48 13.44
CA LEU A 80 -5.72 5.84 12.36
C LEU A 80 -7.10 5.35 12.81
N ARG A 81 -7.20 4.76 13.99
CA ARG A 81 -8.43 4.11 14.45
C ARG A 81 -9.23 4.97 15.40
N ASP A 82 -8.59 5.48 16.46
CA ASP A 82 -9.31 6.18 17.50
C ASP A 82 -9.73 7.58 17.06
N GLU A 83 -8.86 8.30 16.32
CA GLU A 83 -9.19 9.64 15.82
C GLU A 83 -9.93 9.61 14.47
N TRP A 84 -9.50 8.78 13.50
CA TRP A 84 -10.06 8.80 12.15
C TRP A 84 -11.16 7.77 11.91
N GLY A 85 -11.31 6.78 12.80
CA GLY A 85 -12.36 5.79 12.72
C GLY A 85 -12.15 4.73 11.62
N PHE A 86 -10.91 4.39 11.29
CA PHE A 86 -10.61 3.33 10.32
C PHE A 86 -11.06 1.97 10.85
N ASP A 87 -11.93 1.30 10.12
CA ASP A 87 -12.56 0.02 10.48
C ASP A 87 -12.02 -1.20 9.72
N GLY A 88 -11.16 -0.99 8.73
CA GLY A 88 -10.49 -2.05 7.99
C GLY A 88 -9.28 -2.66 8.70
N TYR A 89 -8.47 -3.44 7.99
CA TYR A 89 -7.21 -3.94 8.52
C TYR A 89 -5.99 -3.29 7.86
N VAL A 90 -4.88 -3.28 8.59
CA VAL A 90 -3.58 -2.84 8.08
C VAL A 90 -2.73 -4.06 7.77
N MET A 91 -2.17 -4.11 6.55
CA MET A 91 -1.15 -5.09 6.18
C MET A 91 0.24 -4.45 6.22
N SER A 92 1.27 -5.27 6.38
CA SER A 92 2.64 -4.83 6.22
C SER A 92 3.02 -4.68 4.75
N ASP A 93 3.99 -3.82 4.45
CA ASP A 93 4.76 -3.98 3.22
C ASP A 93 5.61 -5.27 3.28
N TRP A 94 6.14 -5.74 2.15
CA TRP A 94 6.82 -7.03 2.03
C TRP A 94 8.10 -7.09 2.87
N GLY A 95 8.02 -7.85 3.96
CA GLY A 95 9.13 -7.99 4.91
C GLY A 95 9.33 -6.79 5.86
N ALA A 96 8.32 -5.94 6.03
CA ALA A 96 8.37 -4.75 6.89
C ALA A 96 8.19 -5.06 8.39
N VAL A 97 7.85 -6.30 8.76
CA VAL A 97 7.66 -6.67 10.16
C VAL A 97 8.98 -7.07 10.80
N ASN A 98 9.33 -6.42 11.89
CA ASN A 98 10.52 -6.74 12.68
C ASN A 98 10.16 -7.52 13.95
N ASP A 99 9.10 -7.10 14.64
CA ASP A 99 8.55 -7.78 15.84
C ASP A 99 7.04 -7.96 15.68
N ARG A 100 6.62 -9.21 15.49
CA ARG A 100 5.21 -9.55 15.24
C ARG A 100 4.29 -9.27 16.40
N VAL A 101 4.79 -9.49 17.62
CA VAL A 101 3.99 -9.27 18.83
C VAL A 101 3.74 -7.79 19.02
N LYS A 102 4.78 -6.97 18.86
CA LYS A 102 4.64 -5.52 18.90
C LYS A 102 3.77 -4.99 17.75
N GLY A 103 3.96 -5.52 16.54
CA GLY A 103 3.13 -5.14 15.39
C GLY A 103 1.65 -5.41 15.64
N LEU A 104 1.31 -6.61 16.09
CA LEU A 104 -0.07 -6.96 16.42
C LEU A 104 -0.63 -6.09 17.55
N ALA A 105 0.14 -5.87 18.61
CA ALA A 105 -0.26 -4.99 19.71
C ALA A 105 -0.45 -3.54 19.28
N ALA A 106 0.32 -3.08 18.29
CA ALA A 106 0.22 -1.73 17.73
C ALA A 106 -0.96 -1.55 16.74
N GLY A 107 -1.56 -2.62 16.24
CA GLY A 107 -2.69 -2.55 15.30
C GLY A 107 -2.36 -2.94 13.86
N LEU A 108 -1.29 -3.73 13.64
CA LEU A 108 -0.98 -4.40 12.39
C LEU A 108 -1.61 -5.79 12.36
N GLU A 109 -2.54 -6.05 11.47
CA GLU A 109 -3.29 -7.31 11.44
C GLU A 109 -2.68 -8.37 10.54
N LEU A 110 -2.08 -7.98 9.39
CA LEU A 110 -1.62 -8.93 8.38
C LEU A 110 -0.16 -8.70 7.99
N GLU A 111 0.68 -9.69 8.20
CA GLU A 111 2.06 -9.69 7.70
C GLU A 111 2.16 -10.23 6.28
N MET A 112 2.88 -9.50 5.41
CA MET A 112 3.12 -9.88 4.03
C MET A 112 4.62 -10.03 3.73
N PRO A 113 5.02 -10.95 2.82
CA PRO A 113 4.20 -11.97 2.14
C PRO A 113 3.90 -13.17 3.03
N SER A 114 4.72 -13.45 4.02
CA SER A 114 4.54 -14.54 4.98
C SER A 114 5.50 -14.40 6.15
N SER A 115 5.25 -15.17 7.18
CA SER A 115 6.04 -15.19 8.42
C SER A 115 7.38 -15.93 8.33
N ASN A 116 7.78 -16.45 7.17
CA ASN A 116 9.02 -17.25 6.99
C ASN A 116 9.24 -18.32 8.09
N GLY A 117 8.15 -18.98 8.52
CA GLY A 117 8.21 -20.07 9.51
C GLY A 117 8.18 -19.64 10.99
N VAL A 118 8.23 -18.35 11.30
CA VAL A 118 8.11 -17.85 12.69
C VAL A 118 6.64 -17.54 13.02
N ARG A 119 5.77 -18.56 12.87
CA ARG A 119 4.32 -18.39 13.07
C ARG A 119 3.93 -18.30 14.54
N ASP A 120 4.80 -18.77 15.42
CA ASP A 120 4.39 -19.10 16.80
C ASP A 120 4.61 -17.97 17.80
N ALA A 121 5.28 -16.88 17.43
CA ALA A 121 5.60 -15.79 18.36
C ALA A 121 4.34 -15.18 19.01
N GLN A 122 3.29 -14.91 18.21
CA GLN A 122 2.03 -14.39 18.72
C GLN A 122 1.27 -15.44 19.56
N ILE A 123 1.28 -16.69 19.12
CA ILE A 123 0.66 -17.81 19.87
C ILE A 123 1.37 -18.02 21.19
N VAL A 124 2.71 -17.97 21.20
CA VAL A 124 3.49 -18.06 22.42
C VAL A 124 3.17 -16.90 23.36
N ALA A 125 3.14 -15.68 22.82
CA ALA A 125 2.85 -14.48 23.61
C ALA A 125 1.44 -14.49 24.24
N VAL A 126 0.44 -15.05 23.54
CA VAL A 126 -0.89 -15.25 24.12
C VAL A 126 -0.86 -16.32 25.22
N LYS A 127 -0.17 -17.46 24.98
CA LYS A 127 -0.11 -18.57 25.94
C LYS A 127 0.65 -18.22 27.22
N ASP A 128 1.68 -17.39 27.14
CA ASP A 128 2.46 -16.93 28.29
C ASP A 128 1.91 -15.67 28.96
N GLY A 129 0.86 -15.08 28.38
CA GLY A 129 0.17 -13.91 28.91
C GLY A 129 0.86 -12.57 28.61
N SER A 130 1.90 -12.54 27.79
CA SER A 130 2.57 -11.30 27.38
C SER A 130 1.80 -10.52 26.30
N LEU A 131 0.84 -11.16 25.64
CA LEU A 131 -0.12 -10.56 24.71
C LEU A 131 -1.55 -10.98 25.10
N ASP A 132 -2.43 -10.02 25.29
CA ASP A 132 -3.85 -10.29 25.54
C ASP A 132 -4.50 -10.94 24.29
N GLU A 133 -5.16 -12.07 24.48
CA GLU A 133 -5.87 -12.80 23.42
C GLU A 133 -6.91 -11.92 22.72
N ALA A 134 -7.53 -10.97 23.43
CA ALA A 134 -8.47 -10.03 22.87
C ALA A 134 -7.85 -9.14 21.76
N VAL A 135 -6.54 -8.90 21.78
CA VAL A 135 -5.84 -8.18 20.71
C VAL A 135 -5.78 -9.03 19.44
N LEU A 136 -5.48 -10.33 19.59
CA LEU A 136 -5.48 -11.27 18.47
C LEU A 136 -6.87 -11.44 17.89
N ASP A 137 -7.89 -11.64 18.72
CA ASP A 137 -9.29 -11.76 18.30
C ASP A 137 -9.77 -10.53 17.52
N LYS A 138 -9.40 -9.35 17.99
CA LYS A 138 -9.73 -8.08 17.31
C LYS A 138 -9.07 -7.99 15.94
N ALA A 139 -7.84 -8.43 15.80
CA ALA A 139 -7.13 -8.46 14.51
C ALA A 139 -7.78 -9.46 13.54
N VAL A 140 -8.10 -10.66 14.01
CA VAL A 140 -8.81 -11.69 13.24
C VAL A 140 -10.17 -11.17 12.79
N ALA A 141 -10.94 -10.56 13.69
CA ALA A 141 -12.25 -9.99 13.37
C ALA A 141 -12.17 -8.93 12.26
N ARG A 142 -11.16 -8.07 12.25
CA ARG A 142 -10.96 -7.05 11.22
C ARG A 142 -10.67 -7.68 9.84
N ILE A 143 -9.83 -8.71 9.81
CA ILE A 143 -9.56 -9.44 8.56
C ILE A 143 -10.83 -10.13 8.06
N LEU A 144 -11.55 -10.84 8.94
CA LEU A 144 -12.77 -11.53 8.58
C LEU A 144 -13.87 -10.59 8.10
N ASN A 145 -13.99 -9.40 8.68
CA ASN A 145 -14.94 -8.39 8.21
C ASN A 145 -14.71 -8.01 6.74
N ILE A 146 -13.46 -7.87 6.32
CA ILE A 146 -13.14 -7.57 4.91
C ILE A 146 -13.39 -8.80 4.02
N VAL A 147 -13.06 -10.01 4.49
CA VAL A 147 -13.33 -11.26 3.76
C VAL A 147 -14.83 -11.44 3.53
N PHE A 148 -15.66 -11.27 4.56
CA PHE A 148 -17.11 -11.39 4.44
C PHE A 148 -17.71 -10.25 3.61
N ARG A 149 -17.25 -9.03 3.79
CA ARG A 149 -17.68 -7.90 2.96
C ARG A 149 -17.45 -8.17 1.47
N TYR A 150 -16.30 -8.75 1.10
CA TYR A 150 -16.05 -9.14 -0.29
C TYR A 150 -16.93 -10.31 -0.72
N ALA A 151 -17.12 -11.31 0.13
CA ALA A 151 -17.98 -12.46 -0.19
C ALA A 151 -19.41 -12.06 -0.54
N ASP A 152 -19.93 -11.01 0.12
CA ASP A 152 -21.28 -10.51 -0.09
C ASP A 152 -21.44 -9.74 -1.42
N VAL A 153 -20.36 -9.21 -1.98
CA VAL A 153 -20.41 -8.32 -3.16
C VAL A 153 -19.60 -8.85 -4.36
N GLN A 154 -19.06 -10.05 -4.29
CA GLN A 154 -18.25 -10.62 -5.36
C GLN A 154 -19.04 -10.85 -6.65
N HIS A 155 -18.41 -10.61 -7.78
CA HIS A 155 -18.95 -10.80 -9.12
C HIS A 155 -18.13 -11.86 -9.88
N PRO A 156 -18.33 -13.17 -9.64
CA PRO A 156 -17.52 -14.23 -10.24
C PRO A 156 -17.63 -14.30 -11.76
N GLU A 157 -18.72 -13.76 -12.32
CA GLU A 157 -18.96 -13.67 -13.77
C GLU A 157 -18.32 -12.44 -14.42
N ALA A 158 -17.76 -11.52 -13.65
CA ALA A 158 -17.17 -10.29 -14.15
C ALA A 158 -16.05 -10.56 -15.15
N LYS A 159 -16.09 -9.85 -16.26
CA LYS A 159 -15.07 -9.92 -17.32
C LYS A 159 -14.59 -8.53 -17.68
N PHE A 160 -13.40 -8.45 -18.24
CA PHE A 160 -12.88 -7.20 -18.77
C PHE A 160 -12.46 -7.37 -20.23
N ASP A 161 -12.60 -6.30 -21.00
CA ASP A 161 -12.12 -6.24 -22.38
C ASP A 161 -10.62 -5.90 -22.39
N ARG A 162 -9.80 -6.92 -22.59
CA ARG A 162 -8.35 -6.77 -22.60
C ARG A 162 -7.86 -5.86 -23.75
N ALA A 163 -8.49 -5.95 -24.92
CA ALA A 163 -8.10 -5.13 -26.06
C ALA A 163 -8.42 -3.66 -25.82
N ALA A 164 -9.61 -3.36 -25.28
CA ALA A 164 -9.99 -2.02 -24.89
C ALA A 164 -9.07 -1.43 -23.81
N HIS A 165 -8.68 -2.23 -22.82
CA HIS A 165 -7.74 -1.80 -21.78
C HIS A 165 -6.33 -1.52 -22.33
N HIS A 166 -5.84 -2.32 -23.29
CA HIS A 166 -4.59 -2.04 -23.98
C HIS A 166 -4.64 -0.74 -24.80
N ALA A 167 -5.73 -0.52 -25.51
CA ALA A 167 -5.92 0.72 -26.26
C ALA A 167 -5.95 1.95 -25.33
N LEU A 168 -6.69 1.84 -24.22
CA LEU A 168 -6.74 2.90 -23.20
C LEU A 168 -5.37 3.17 -22.59
N ALA A 169 -4.60 2.12 -22.25
CA ALA A 169 -3.26 2.28 -21.72
C ALA A 169 -2.34 3.01 -22.69
N ALA A 170 -2.42 2.72 -23.99
CA ALA A 170 -1.66 3.42 -25.02
C ALA A 170 -2.05 4.90 -25.16
N GLU A 171 -3.35 5.23 -25.05
CA GLU A 171 -3.80 6.63 -25.05
C GLU A 171 -3.32 7.39 -23.82
N LEU A 172 -3.44 6.78 -22.63
CA LEU A 172 -2.95 7.39 -21.39
C LEU A 172 -1.44 7.63 -21.43
N GLU A 173 -0.66 6.70 -21.98
CA GLU A 173 0.79 6.87 -22.15
C GLU A 173 1.14 8.06 -23.04
N LYS A 174 0.40 8.27 -24.12
CA LYS A 174 0.58 9.43 -24.99
C LYS A 174 0.32 10.76 -24.26
N GLU A 175 -0.73 10.81 -23.45
CA GLU A 175 -1.07 12.00 -22.64
C GLU A 175 -0.05 12.28 -21.52
N CYS A 176 0.69 11.26 -21.08
CA CYS A 176 1.76 11.42 -20.10
C CYS A 176 3.05 12.02 -20.71
N ALA A 177 3.22 11.98 -22.02
CA ALA A 177 4.42 12.46 -22.68
C ALA A 177 4.37 13.99 -22.88
N VAL A 178 5.36 14.69 -22.33
CA VAL A 178 5.51 16.15 -22.49
C VAL A 178 6.64 16.46 -23.46
N LEU A 179 6.29 16.99 -24.62
CA LEU A 179 7.27 17.39 -25.62
C LEU A 179 7.86 18.76 -25.28
N LEU A 180 9.01 18.76 -24.60
CA LEU A 180 9.65 20.00 -24.15
C LEU A 180 10.23 20.83 -25.27
N GLN A 181 10.73 20.19 -26.33
CA GLN A 181 11.32 20.87 -27.50
C GLN A 181 11.21 20.00 -28.73
N ASN A 182 10.82 20.61 -29.86
CA ASN A 182 10.84 19.96 -31.17
C ASN A 182 11.35 20.95 -32.21
N LYS A 183 12.45 20.60 -32.89
CA LYS A 183 13.03 21.39 -34.01
C LYS A 183 12.64 20.80 -35.37
N GLY A 184 11.44 20.25 -35.49
CA GLY A 184 10.92 19.67 -36.72
C GLY A 184 11.26 18.20 -36.93
N ALA A 185 11.81 17.50 -35.91
CA ALA A 185 12.08 16.05 -35.98
C ALA A 185 10.81 15.21 -35.82
N LEU A 186 9.82 15.72 -35.09
CA LEU A 186 8.55 15.07 -34.86
C LEU A 186 7.40 15.84 -35.50
N PRO A 187 6.36 15.15 -36.02
CA PRO A 187 6.20 13.69 -36.11
C PRO A 187 7.17 13.08 -37.12
N LEU A 188 7.62 11.85 -36.84
CA LEU A 188 8.51 11.12 -37.76
C LEU A 188 7.79 10.84 -39.08
N ALA A 189 8.48 11.03 -40.21
CA ALA A 189 7.96 10.60 -41.51
C ALA A 189 7.78 9.09 -41.58
N ARG A 190 6.70 8.58 -42.18
CA ARG A 190 6.41 7.15 -42.30
C ARG A 190 7.55 6.32 -42.92
N ALA A 191 8.34 6.92 -43.78
CA ALA A 191 9.49 6.30 -44.44
C ALA A 191 10.83 6.55 -43.75
N ALA A 192 10.82 7.16 -42.55
CA ALA A 192 12.05 7.45 -41.83
C ALA A 192 12.78 6.14 -41.47
N LYS A 193 14.09 6.15 -41.65
CA LYS A 193 14.96 5.09 -41.14
C LYS A 193 15.26 5.36 -39.67
N ILE A 194 14.90 4.45 -38.81
CA ILE A 194 15.02 4.61 -37.37
C ILE A 194 16.06 3.60 -36.84
N ALA A 195 17.06 4.09 -36.12
CA ALA A 195 18.01 3.24 -35.40
C ALA A 195 17.55 3.13 -33.95
N TYR A 196 17.35 1.91 -33.48
CA TYR A 196 17.11 1.60 -32.08
C TYR A 196 18.44 1.25 -31.43
N ILE A 197 18.80 1.97 -30.36
CA ILE A 197 20.09 1.84 -29.71
C ILE A 197 19.89 1.55 -28.22
N GLY A 198 20.59 0.54 -27.71
CA GLY A 198 20.55 0.14 -26.30
C GLY A 198 19.80 -1.17 -26.06
N GLY A 199 20.08 -1.80 -24.93
CA GLY A 199 19.53 -3.12 -24.60
C GLY A 199 18.00 -3.15 -24.52
N PHE A 200 17.36 -2.05 -24.15
CA PHE A 200 15.90 -1.99 -24.06
C PHE A 200 15.21 -1.85 -25.44
N ALA A 201 15.96 -1.49 -26.48
CA ALA A 201 15.45 -1.54 -27.84
C ALA A 201 15.23 -2.97 -28.32
N GLU A 202 16.12 -3.89 -27.93
CA GLU A 202 16.02 -5.31 -28.22
C GLU A 202 15.13 -6.06 -27.22
N LYS A 203 15.30 -5.76 -25.93
CA LYS A 203 14.62 -6.44 -24.85
C LYS A 203 14.00 -5.44 -23.88
N PRO A 204 12.84 -4.88 -24.20
CA PRO A 204 12.17 -3.90 -23.35
C PRO A 204 11.80 -4.50 -22.01
N ARG A 205 11.77 -3.67 -20.97
CA ARG A 205 11.26 -4.07 -19.66
C ARG A 205 9.75 -4.04 -19.67
N TYR A 206 9.18 -4.97 -18.96
CA TYR A 206 7.76 -5.07 -18.72
C TYR A 206 7.45 -4.92 -17.24
N GLN A 207 6.20 -4.65 -16.96
CA GLN A 207 5.64 -4.70 -15.64
C GLN A 207 5.75 -6.13 -15.07
N GLY A 208 6.03 -6.23 -13.77
CA GLY A 208 6.14 -7.52 -13.10
C GLY A 208 7.57 -7.99 -12.80
N GLY A 209 8.55 -7.13 -13.05
CA GLY A 209 9.94 -7.32 -12.61
C GLY A 209 10.92 -7.72 -13.68
#